data_d8b2d806ce89dd4491e1ae65f29d1968
#
_entry.id   d8b2d806ce89dd4491e1ae65f29d1968
#
_cell.length_a   1.000
_cell.length_b   1.000
_cell.length_c   1.000
_cell.angle_alpha   90.00
_cell.angle_beta   90.00
_cell.angle_gamma   90.00
#
_symmetry.space_group_name_H-M   'P 1'
#
loop_
_entity.id
_entity.type
_entity.pdbx_description
1 polymer ?
#
loop_
_entity_poly.entity_id
_entity_poly.type
_entity_poly.pdbx_seq_one_letter_code
_entity_poly.pdbx_strand_id
1 'polypeptide(L)'
;MKKELNKKQKDIKEQELETKEWIESFDYVLENSGDQRAAKLIKILQIHAQKKGIKLPFTANTPYINTIPVTKQPKYPGDPEIEWKIRSLIRWNAMAMVVRANRLEKGIGGHISTFASAAALYEVAFNHFFRGRNESHEGDIVYFQGHAAPGIYARAFLEGRLCIEDLQNFRRDLQPEGGLTSYPHPWLMPDFWQFPTVSMGLSPIMAIYQARFNRYLEDRGLKKPSDARVWAFLGDGETDEPETLGAITLASREHLDNLIFVVNCNLQRLDGPVRGNGKIIQELEAIFRGAGWNVIKVIWGSNWDPLLEKDKDGILAKRMTDALDGDYQKYSVASGEYIRDHFFGTDPRLREMVKDLSDTDLQKL
;
A
#
# COMPACT_ATOMS: atom_id res chain seq x y z
N MET A 1 41.41 22.25 -22.61
CA MET A 1 41.05 20.94 -22.06
C MET A 1 41.38 20.76 -20.56
N LYS A 2 42.66 20.66 -20.11
CA LYS A 2 42.97 20.52 -18.65
C LYS A 2 42.50 21.70 -17.78
N LYS A 3 42.58 22.95 -18.23
CA LYS A 3 42.10 24.13 -17.47
C LYS A 3 40.56 24.17 -17.37
N GLU A 4 39.85 23.71 -18.40
CA GLU A 4 38.38 23.63 -18.39
C GLU A 4 37.90 22.49 -17.51
N LEU A 5 38.60 21.34 -17.48
CA LEU A 5 38.30 20.22 -16.57
C LEU A 5 38.48 20.64 -15.09
N ASN A 6 39.57 21.35 -14.78
CA ASN A 6 39.82 21.85 -13.44
C ASN A 6 38.77 22.90 -12.99
N LYS A 7 38.34 23.78 -13.92
CA LYS A 7 37.27 24.74 -13.62
C LYS A 7 35.94 24.02 -13.33
N LYS A 8 35.57 23.05 -14.18
CA LYS A 8 34.35 22.26 -14.01
C LYS A 8 34.33 21.46 -12.69
N GLN A 9 35.49 20.90 -12.28
CA GLN A 9 35.62 20.20 -11.00
C GLN A 9 35.54 21.14 -9.81
N LYS A 10 36.03 22.37 -9.93
CA LYS A 10 35.92 23.38 -8.88
C LYS A 10 34.47 23.85 -8.73
N ASP A 11 33.78 24.14 -9.84
CA ASP A 11 32.37 24.56 -9.85
C ASP A 11 31.46 23.48 -9.26
N ILE A 12 31.72 22.18 -9.50
CA ILE A 12 30.99 21.07 -8.91
C ILE A 12 31.18 21.01 -7.39
N LYS A 13 32.41 21.15 -6.90
CA LYS A 13 32.69 21.14 -5.45
C LYS A 13 32.07 22.33 -4.72
N GLU A 14 32.05 23.50 -5.36
CA GLU A 14 31.38 24.70 -4.81
C GLU A 14 29.85 24.47 -4.71
N GLN A 15 29.22 23.87 -5.73
CA GLN A 15 27.80 23.53 -5.71
C GLN A 15 27.46 22.44 -4.67
N GLU A 16 28.33 21.45 -4.50
CA GLU A 16 28.16 20.43 -3.45
C GLU A 16 28.24 21.05 -2.05
N LEU A 17 29.19 21.97 -1.83
CA LEU A 17 29.31 22.67 -0.55
C LEU A 17 28.09 23.55 -0.27
N GLU A 18 27.65 24.34 -1.25
CA GLU A 18 26.46 25.17 -1.15
C GLU A 18 25.21 24.34 -0.81
N THR A 19 25.03 23.21 -1.49
CA THR A 19 23.93 22.29 -1.23
C THR A 19 23.97 21.75 0.20
N LYS A 20 25.16 21.40 0.68
CA LYS A 20 25.35 20.92 2.06
C LYS A 20 24.98 21.99 3.09
N GLU A 21 25.43 23.23 2.90
CA GLU A 21 25.12 24.35 3.78
C GLU A 21 23.60 24.64 3.86
N TRP A 22 22.90 24.51 2.71
CA TRP A 22 21.43 24.63 2.67
C TRP A 22 20.73 23.51 3.46
N ILE A 23 21.20 22.28 3.33
CA ILE A 23 20.66 21.15 4.09
C ILE A 23 20.90 21.31 5.58
N GLU A 24 22.13 21.66 6.00
CA GLU A 24 22.46 21.91 7.40
C GLU A 24 21.63 23.05 8.00
N SER A 25 21.40 24.11 7.24
CA SER A 25 20.53 25.23 7.65
C SER A 25 19.08 24.80 7.81
N PHE A 26 18.60 23.92 6.93
CA PHE A 26 17.26 23.36 7.03
C PHE A 26 17.12 22.43 8.25
N ASP A 27 18.10 21.57 8.49
CA ASP A 27 18.15 20.66 9.65
C ASP A 27 18.14 21.46 10.96
N TYR A 28 18.89 22.57 11.03
CA TYR A 28 18.85 23.48 12.17
C TYR A 28 17.43 24.02 12.43
N VAL A 29 16.70 24.40 11.38
CA VAL A 29 15.32 24.89 11.53
C VAL A 29 14.39 23.76 11.99
N LEU A 30 14.58 22.54 11.47
CA LEU A 30 13.80 21.38 11.83
C LEU A 30 13.99 21.02 13.32
N GLU A 31 15.23 20.96 13.77
CA GLU A 31 15.58 20.61 15.16
C GLU A 31 15.13 21.68 16.18
N ASN A 32 15.28 22.96 15.85
CA ASN A 32 15.01 24.04 16.80
C ASN A 32 13.58 24.59 16.73
N SER A 33 12.86 24.42 15.62
CA SER A 33 11.54 25.02 15.39
C SER A 33 10.47 24.02 14.98
N GLY A 34 10.85 22.76 14.77
CA GLY A 34 9.95 21.64 14.48
C GLY A 34 9.41 21.58 13.05
N ASP A 35 8.71 20.48 12.78
CA ASP A 35 8.22 20.07 11.45
C ASP A 35 7.35 21.15 10.77
N GLN A 36 6.46 21.80 11.53
CA GLN A 36 5.54 22.81 10.98
C GLN A 36 6.28 24.05 10.45
N ARG A 37 7.33 24.49 11.18
CA ARG A 37 8.14 25.63 10.75
C ARG A 37 8.98 25.28 9.52
N ALA A 38 9.58 24.10 9.48
CA ALA A 38 10.34 23.60 8.34
C ALA A 38 9.45 23.51 7.07
N ALA A 39 8.26 22.93 7.18
CA ALA A 39 7.30 22.87 6.07
C ALA A 39 6.87 24.27 5.57
N LYS A 40 6.64 25.20 6.49
CA LYS A 40 6.31 26.59 6.15
C LYS A 40 7.47 27.29 5.43
N LEU A 41 8.71 27.01 5.82
CA LEU A 41 9.90 27.58 5.17
C LEU A 41 10.01 27.10 3.71
N ILE A 42 9.85 25.79 3.47
CA ILE A 42 9.86 25.25 2.09
C ILE A 42 8.81 25.95 1.24
N LYS A 43 7.58 26.10 1.75
CA LYS A 43 6.52 26.80 1.02
C LYS A 43 6.85 28.24 0.68
N ILE A 44 7.49 28.97 1.62
CA ILE A 44 7.93 30.35 1.38
C ILE A 44 9.00 30.39 0.28
N LEU A 45 9.98 29.47 0.31
CA LEU A 45 11.02 29.36 -0.71
C LEU A 45 10.44 29.03 -2.10
N GLN A 46 9.46 28.13 -2.18
CA GLN A 46 8.74 27.83 -3.43
C GLN A 46 8.05 29.08 -4.00
N ILE A 47 7.31 29.82 -3.17
CA ILE A 47 6.65 31.07 -3.58
C ILE A 47 7.68 32.10 -4.05
N HIS A 48 8.80 32.22 -3.33
CA HIS A 48 9.87 33.15 -3.69
C HIS A 48 10.48 32.79 -5.06
N ALA A 49 10.80 31.52 -5.29
CA ALA A 49 11.32 31.03 -6.55
C ALA A 49 10.36 31.31 -7.72
N GLN A 50 9.05 31.04 -7.53
CA GLN A 50 8.01 31.36 -8.53
C GLN A 50 7.95 32.85 -8.84
N LYS A 51 8.04 33.74 -7.83
CA LYS A 51 8.08 35.19 -8.03
C LYS A 51 9.32 35.64 -8.81
N LYS A 52 10.41 34.87 -8.79
CA LYS A 52 11.62 35.10 -9.59
C LYS A 52 11.55 34.47 -10.99
N GLY A 53 10.42 33.84 -11.38
CA GLY A 53 10.24 33.22 -12.66
C GLY A 53 10.93 31.87 -12.81
N ILE A 54 11.43 31.27 -11.72
CA ILE A 54 12.04 29.96 -11.72
C ILE A 54 10.94 28.92 -11.90
N LYS A 55 11.05 28.10 -12.95
CA LYS A 55 10.20 26.92 -13.13
C LYS A 55 10.66 25.84 -12.15
N LEU A 56 9.96 25.69 -11.05
CA LEU A 56 10.23 24.61 -10.12
C LEU A 56 9.80 23.27 -10.77
N PRO A 57 10.60 22.21 -10.61
CA PRO A 57 10.13 20.88 -10.96
C PRO A 57 8.94 20.56 -10.08
N PHE A 58 7.77 20.41 -10.71
CA PHE A 58 6.57 19.98 -9.99
C PHE A 58 6.50 18.47 -10.05
N THR A 59 6.49 17.82 -8.90
CA THR A 59 6.08 16.44 -8.74
C THR A 59 4.96 16.39 -7.71
N ALA A 60 3.85 15.74 -8.05
CA ALA A 60 2.81 15.44 -7.06
C ALA A 60 3.23 14.30 -6.11
N ASN A 61 4.38 13.68 -6.39
CA ASN A 61 4.89 12.49 -5.73
C ASN A 61 5.96 12.85 -4.70
N THR A 62 5.97 12.10 -3.62
CA THR A 62 7.12 12.03 -2.70
C THR A 62 8.15 11.00 -3.21
N PRO A 63 9.40 10.99 -2.73
CA PRO A 63 10.36 9.95 -3.07
C PRO A 63 9.78 8.54 -2.90
N TYR A 64 10.31 7.56 -3.65
CA TYR A 64 9.83 6.17 -3.63
C TYR A 64 10.31 5.41 -2.39
N ILE A 65 9.96 5.95 -1.23
CA ILE A 65 10.24 5.43 0.11
C ILE A 65 8.97 5.46 0.96
N ASN A 66 9.01 4.83 2.13
CA ASN A 66 7.90 4.85 3.07
C ASN A 66 7.61 6.28 3.54
N THR A 67 6.34 6.66 3.62
CA THR A 67 5.92 8.01 4.05
C THR A 67 6.28 8.27 5.50
N ILE A 68 6.15 7.25 6.37
CA ILE A 68 6.52 7.35 7.78
C ILE A 68 7.93 6.75 7.93
N PRO A 69 8.93 7.54 8.27
CA PRO A 69 10.28 7.03 8.49
C PRO A 69 10.34 6.17 9.75
N VAL A 70 11.27 5.21 9.79
CA VAL A 70 11.44 4.26 10.91
C VAL A 70 11.54 4.96 12.25
N THR A 71 12.24 6.10 12.31
CA THR A 71 12.41 6.91 13.53
C THR A 71 11.10 7.50 14.08
N LYS A 72 10.05 7.59 13.25
CA LYS A 72 8.71 8.07 13.66
C LYS A 72 7.68 6.94 13.77
N GLN A 73 8.08 5.68 13.53
CA GLN A 73 7.19 4.54 13.70
C GLN A 73 6.90 4.29 15.18
N PRO A 74 5.62 4.12 15.57
CA PRO A 74 5.30 3.65 16.91
C PRO A 74 5.76 2.19 17.08
N LYS A 75 6.00 1.79 18.34
CA LYS A 75 6.25 0.38 18.64
C LYS A 75 5.07 -0.47 18.16
N TYR A 76 5.37 -1.58 17.49
CA TYR A 76 4.33 -2.51 17.06
C TYR A 76 3.52 -3.02 18.27
N PRO A 77 2.18 -2.93 18.26
CA PRO A 77 1.36 -3.22 19.43
C PRO A 77 1.12 -4.71 19.67
N GLY A 78 1.33 -5.56 18.66
CA GLY A 78 1.09 -6.99 18.70
C GLY A 78 2.33 -7.83 18.98
N ASP A 79 2.16 -9.15 18.89
CA ASP A 79 3.22 -10.14 18.91
C ASP A 79 3.52 -10.61 17.48
N PRO A 80 4.63 -10.17 16.86
CA PRO A 80 4.93 -10.48 15.47
C PRO A 80 5.08 -11.99 15.20
N GLU A 81 5.53 -12.78 16.19
CA GLU A 81 5.71 -14.22 16.02
C GLU A 81 4.37 -14.96 16.00
N ILE A 82 3.46 -14.63 16.93
CA ILE A 82 2.13 -15.22 16.98
C ILE A 82 1.34 -14.82 15.73
N GLU A 83 1.37 -13.55 15.36
CA GLU A 83 0.65 -13.05 14.19
C GLU A 83 1.19 -13.63 12.88
N TRP A 84 2.51 -13.86 12.80
CA TRP A 84 3.09 -14.56 11.67
C TRP A 84 2.57 -16.01 11.55
N LYS A 85 2.45 -16.73 12.68
CA LYS A 85 1.89 -18.08 12.73
C LYS A 85 0.43 -18.09 12.28
N ILE A 86 -0.40 -17.18 12.82
CA ILE A 86 -1.81 -17.03 12.45
C ILE A 86 -1.94 -16.76 10.96
N ARG A 87 -1.23 -15.76 10.45
CA ARG A 87 -1.23 -15.41 9.02
C ARG A 87 -0.80 -16.58 8.13
N SER A 88 0.19 -17.36 8.57
CA SER A 88 0.66 -18.54 7.84
C SER A 88 -0.41 -19.61 7.76
N LEU A 89 -1.16 -19.87 8.85
CA LEU A 89 -2.29 -20.80 8.88
C LEU A 89 -3.43 -20.33 7.98
N ILE A 90 -3.78 -19.05 8.03
CA ILE A 90 -4.82 -18.48 7.16
C ILE A 90 -4.43 -18.63 5.69
N ARG A 91 -3.19 -18.28 5.33
CA ARG A 91 -2.70 -18.44 3.94
C ARG A 91 -2.72 -19.88 3.48
N TRP A 92 -2.33 -20.81 4.36
CA TRP A 92 -2.36 -22.24 4.07
C TRP A 92 -3.80 -22.73 3.82
N ASN A 93 -4.74 -22.40 4.71
CA ASN A 93 -6.13 -22.82 4.59
C ASN A 93 -6.78 -22.22 3.33
N ALA A 94 -6.53 -20.95 3.02
CA ALA A 94 -7.03 -20.33 1.79
C ALA A 94 -6.51 -21.04 0.54
N MET A 95 -5.21 -21.37 0.49
CA MET A 95 -4.62 -22.12 -0.62
C MET A 95 -5.18 -23.55 -0.70
N ALA A 96 -5.24 -24.24 0.44
CA ALA A 96 -5.74 -25.63 0.49
C ALA A 96 -7.19 -25.72 0.01
N MET A 97 -8.05 -24.78 0.41
CA MET A 97 -9.45 -24.69 -0.04
C MET A 97 -9.55 -24.58 -1.57
N VAL A 98 -8.83 -23.63 -2.17
CA VAL A 98 -8.83 -23.41 -3.62
C VAL A 98 -8.26 -24.62 -4.38
N VAL A 99 -7.11 -25.14 -3.93
CA VAL A 99 -6.45 -26.29 -4.58
C VAL A 99 -7.32 -27.55 -4.48
N ARG A 100 -7.93 -27.79 -3.32
CA ARG A 100 -8.85 -28.92 -3.13
C ARG A 100 -10.06 -28.84 -4.07
N ALA A 101 -10.70 -27.67 -4.16
CA ALA A 101 -11.84 -27.48 -5.04
C ALA A 101 -11.48 -27.82 -6.50
N ASN A 102 -10.33 -27.33 -6.99
CA ASN A 102 -9.86 -27.62 -8.36
C ASN A 102 -9.42 -29.08 -8.59
N ARG A 103 -9.00 -29.81 -7.54
CA ARG A 103 -8.69 -31.23 -7.65
C ARG A 103 -9.94 -32.08 -7.76
N LEU A 104 -11.02 -31.71 -7.05
CA LEU A 104 -12.29 -32.41 -7.07
C LEU A 104 -13.07 -32.12 -8.35
N GLU A 105 -13.00 -30.91 -8.85
CA GLU A 105 -13.73 -30.48 -10.04
C GLU A 105 -12.86 -29.56 -10.90
N LYS A 106 -12.38 -30.06 -12.03
CA LYS A 106 -11.53 -29.30 -12.94
C LYS A 106 -12.26 -28.09 -13.48
N GLY A 107 -11.62 -26.93 -13.39
CA GLY A 107 -12.15 -25.69 -13.94
C GLY A 107 -13.07 -24.91 -13.00
N ILE A 108 -13.33 -25.40 -11.78
CA ILE A 108 -14.11 -24.62 -10.80
C ILE A 108 -13.42 -23.29 -10.48
N GLY A 109 -12.10 -23.23 -10.60
CA GLY A 109 -11.32 -22.00 -10.44
C GLY A 109 -11.16 -21.57 -8.97
N GLY A 110 -10.95 -20.29 -8.79
CA GLY A 110 -10.69 -19.65 -7.51
C GLY A 110 -9.41 -18.81 -7.56
N HIS A 111 -9.38 -17.69 -6.85
CA HIS A 111 -8.25 -16.78 -6.82
C HIS A 111 -7.51 -16.91 -5.49
N ILE A 112 -6.20 -17.01 -5.54
CA ILE A 112 -5.36 -17.11 -4.36
C ILE A 112 -4.28 -15.99 -4.30
N SER A 113 -3.80 -15.53 -5.46
CA SER A 113 -2.70 -14.57 -5.55
C SER A 113 -3.04 -13.22 -4.91
N THR A 114 -4.26 -12.72 -5.08
CA THR A 114 -4.72 -11.48 -4.46
C THR A 114 -4.63 -11.56 -2.93
N PHE A 115 -5.16 -12.63 -2.33
CA PHE A 115 -5.05 -12.79 -0.89
C PHE A 115 -3.60 -13.03 -0.46
N ALA A 116 -2.82 -13.79 -1.22
CA ALA A 116 -1.41 -14.06 -0.89
C ALA A 116 -0.60 -12.76 -0.76
N SER A 117 -0.83 -11.78 -1.64
CA SER A 117 -0.17 -10.46 -1.58
C SER A 117 -0.78 -9.55 -0.50
N ALA A 118 -2.08 -9.63 -0.23
CA ALA A 118 -2.78 -8.78 0.73
C ALA A 118 -2.83 -9.37 2.15
N ALA A 119 -2.31 -10.58 2.39
CA ALA A 119 -2.47 -11.28 3.66
C ALA A 119 -1.98 -10.49 4.88
N ALA A 120 -0.85 -9.78 4.76
CA ALA A 120 -0.34 -8.94 5.84
C ALA A 120 -1.23 -7.71 6.09
N LEU A 121 -1.79 -7.12 5.04
CA LEU A 121 -2.70 -5.98 5.14
C LEU A 121 -3.97 -6.37 5.92
N TYR A 122 -4.58 -7.52 5.58
CA TYR A 122 -5.76 -8.02 6.29
C TYR A 122 -5.43 -8.43 7.71
N GLU A 123 -4.31 -9.12 7.95
CA GLU A 123 -3.91 -9.54 9.28
C GLU A 123 -3.77 -8.36 10.23
N VAL A 124 -3.01 -7.34 9.81
CA VAL A 124 -2.83 -6.11 10.60
C VAL A 124 -4.17 -5.37 10.79
N ALA A 125 -5.00 -5.32 9.76
CA ALA A 125 -6.30 -4.67 9.83
C ALA A 125 -7.24 -5.35 10.85
N PHE A 126 -7.35 -6.69 10.80
CA PHE A 126 -8.17 -7.45 11.73
C PHE A 126 -7.65 -7.41 13.16
N ASN A 127 -6.33 -7.45 13.36
CA ASN A 127 -5.75 -7.54 14.69
C ASN A 127 -5.70 -6.17 15.39
N HIS A 128 -5.55 -5.06 14.64
CA HIS A 128 -5.20 -3.78 15.25
C HIS A 128 -6.10 -2.60 14.85
N PHE A 129 -6.88 -2.72 13.78
CA PHE A 129 -7.63 -1.57 13.25
C PHE A 129 -9.14 -1.77 13.19
N PHE A 130 -9.61 -2.92 12.71
CA PHE A 130 -11.06 -3.13 12.62
C PHE A 130 -11.69 -3.26 13.99
N ARG A 131 -12.77 -2.54 14.18
CA ARG A 131 -13.54 -2.57 15.41
C ARG A 131 -14.88 -3.24 15.13
N GLY A 132 -15.16 -4.32 15.86
CA GLY A 132 -16.44 -5.01 15.82
C GLY A 132 -17.52 -4.20 16.53
N ARG A 133 -18.78 -4.53 16.24
CA ARG A 133 -19.93 -3.95 16.90
C ARG A 133 -19.99 -4.43 18.36
N ASN A 134 -20.22 -3.49 19.29
CA ASN A 134 -20.45 -3.76 20.69
C ASN A 134 -21.40 -2.70 21.29
N GLU A 135 -21.58 -2.68 22.60
CA GLU A 135 -22.50 -1.74 23.30
C GLU A 135 -22.11 -0.26 23.10
N SER A 136 -20.82 0.04 22.92
CA SER A 136 -20.28 1.39 22.81
C SER A 136 -19.88 1.79 21.39
N HIS A 137 -19.78 0.84 20.44
CA HIS A 137 -19.30 1.06 19.09
C HIS A 137 -20.18 0.34 18.06
N GLU A 138 -20.60 1.04 17.02
CA GLU A 138 -21.49 0.49 15.98
C GLU A 138 -20.83 -0.56 15.07
N GLY A 139 -19.51 -0.66 15.10
CA GLY A 139 -18.71 -1.49 14.22
C GLY A 139 -18.28 -0.74 12.95
N ASP A 140 -17.05 -1.02 12.52
CA ASP A 140 -16.53 -0.53 11.25
C ASP A 140 -17.19 -1.28 10.08
N ILE A 141 -17.28 -0.64 8.94
CA ILE A 141 -17.78 -1.22 7.70
C ILE A 141 -16.59 -1.53 6.80
N VAL A 142 -16.52 -2.75 6.26
CA VAL A 142 -15.37 -3.18 5.43
C VAL A 142 -15.86 -3.69 4.07
N TYR A 143 -15.41 -3.03 3.02
CA TYR A 143 -15.50 -3.50 1.64
C TYR A 143 -14.24 -4.32 1.35
N PHE A 144 -14.36 -5.64 1.49
CA PHE A 144 -13.25 -6.55 1.18
C PHE A 144 -13.01 -6.61 -0.32
N GLN A 145 -11.76 -6.71 -0.74
CA GLN A 145 -11.45 -6.97 -2.15
C GLN A 145 -12.02 -8.34 -2.55
N GLY A 146 -12.85 -8.38 -3.59
CA GLY A 146 -13.61 -9.57 -3.94
C GLY A 146 -12.75 -10.82 -4.14
N HIS A 147 -11.62 -10.68 -4.84
CA HIS A 147 -10.68 -11.78 -5.09
C HIS A 147 -9.92 -12.25 -3.84
N ALA A 148 -9.98 -11.53 -2.74
CA ALA A 148 -9.39 -11.93 -1.46
C ALA A 148 -10.32 -12.79 -0.60
N ALA A 149 -11.56 -13.06 -1.04
CA ALA A 149 -12.56 -13.83 -0.28
C ALA A 149 -12.03 -15.16 0.30
N PRO A 150 -11.18 -15.97 -0.40
CA PRO A 150 -10.64 -17.19 0.18
C PRO A 150 -9.90 -16.98 1.51
N GLY A 151 -9.18 -15.88 1.65
CA GLY A 151 -8.49 -15.55 2.91
C GLY A 151 -9.45 -15.14 4.02
N ILE A 152 -10.54 -14.44 3.69
CA ILE A 152 -11.55 -14.06 4.67
C ILE A 152 -12.30 -15.31 5.17
N TYR A 153 -12.63 -16.25 4.30
CA TYR A 153 -13.20 -17.54 4.71
C TYR A 153 -12.24 -18.36 5.58
N ALA A 154 -10.96 -18.43 5.19
CA ALA A 154 -9.94 -19.13 5.96
C ALA A 154 -9.77 -18.52 7.38
N ARG A 155 -9.84 -17.21 7.50
CA ARG A 155 -9.81 -16.53 8.81
C ARG A 155 -11.08 -16.85 9.60
N ALA A 156 -12.26 -16.72 9.01
CA ALA A 156 -13.53 -17.00 9.67
C ALA A 156 -13.62 -18.45 10.16
N PHE A 157 -13.01 -19.39 9.43
CA PHE A 157 -12.86 -20.77 9.87
C PHE A 157 -12.00 -20.88 11.14
N LEU A 158 -10.86 -20.23 11.21
CA LEU A 158 -10.02 -20.23 12.42
C LEU A 158 -10.70 -19.52 13.61
N GLU A 159 -11.58 -18.58 13.36
CA GLU A 159 -12.40 -17.91 14.37
C GLU A 159 -13.64 -18.74 14.80
N GLY A 160 -13.84 -19.92 14.21
CA GLY A 160 -14.98 -20.79 14.53
C GLY A 160 -16.32 -20.31 13.94
N ARG A 161 -16.33 -19.38 13.02
CA ARG A 161 -17.52 -18.86 12.34
C ARG A 161 -17.94 -19.72 11.12
N LEU A 162 -17.04 -20.50 10.60
CA LEU A 162 -17.25 -21.46 9.52
C LEU A 162 -16.74 -22.82 9.97
N CYS A 163 -17.34 -23.89 9.44
CA CYS A 163 -16.88 -25.26 9.65
C CYS A 163 -16.05 -25.80 8.47
N ILE A 164 -15.54 -27.01 8.59
CA ILE A 164 -14.72 -27.61 7.54
C ILE A 164 -15.56 -27.93 6.29
N GLU A 165 -16.80 -28.27 6.46
CA GLU A 165 -17.78 -28.56 5.42
C GLU A 165 -18.01 -27.34 4.54
N ASP A 166 -18.08 -26.14 5.15
CA ASP A 166 -18.19 -24.86 4.42
C ASP A 166 -17.00 -24.68 3.49
N LEU A 167 -15.77 -24.87 4.00
CA LEU A 167 -14.55 -24.74 3.19
C LEU A 167 -14.45 -25.78 2.09
N GLN A 168 -15.01 -26.97 2.31
CA GLN A 168 -15.07 -28.05 1.31
C GLN A 168 -16.02 -27.72 0.17
N ASN A 169 -17.06 -26.92 0.43
CA ASN A 169 -18.05 -26.46 -0.52
C ASN A 169 -17.72 -25.07 -1.11
N PHE A 170 -16.45 -24.69 -1.14
CA PHE A 170 -16.01 -23.46 -1.78
C PHE A 170 -16.38 -23.45 -3.28
N ARG A 171 -17.04 -22.38 -3.73
CA ARG A 171 -17.60 -22.19 -5.09
C ARG A 171 -18.68 -23.21 -5.48
N ARG A 172 -19.36 -23.76 -4.48
CA ARG A 172 -20.45 -24.73 -4.67
C ARG A 172 -21.73 -24.21 -4.01
N ASP A 173 -21.98 -22.94 -4.14
CA ASP A 173 -23.10 -22.20 -3.55
C ASP A 173 -24.49 -22.67 -4.05
N LEU A 174 -24.55 -23.45 -5.12
CA LEU A 174 -25.78 -24.03 -5.64
C LEU A 174 -26.11 -25.46 -5.08
N GLN A 175 -25.30 -25.98 -4.17
CA GLN A 175 -25.60 -27.24 -3.49
C GLN A 175 -26.78 -27.06 -2.54
N PRO A 176 -27.57 -28.13 -2.28
CA PRO A 176 -28.73 -28.05 -1.35
C PRO A 176 -28.39 -27.53 0.05
N GLU A 177 -27.19 -27.88 0.54
CA GLU A 177 -26.67 -27.42 1.84
C GLU A 177 -26.03 -26.07 1.75
N GLY A 178 -25.99 -25.44 0.56
CA GLY A 178 -25.26 -24.22 0.30
C GLY A 178 -23.76 -24.43 0.18
N GLY A 179 -23.00 -23.34 0.03
CA GLY A 179 -21.55 -23.36 -0.07
C GLY A 179 -20.99 -21.93 -0.06
N LEU A 180 -19.66 -21.83 0.07
CA LEU A 180 -19.00 -20.53 0.05
C LEU A 180 -18.97 -19.96 -1.37
N THR A 181 -19.43 -18.73 -1.50
CA THR A 181 -19.46 -18.02 -2.77
C THR A 181 -18.08 -17.66 -3.27
N SER A 182 -17.91 -17.49 -4.58
CA SER A 182 -16.64 -17.10 -5.20
C SER A 182 -16.15 -15.74 -4.74
N TYR A 183 -17.09 -14.81 -4.56
CA TYR A 183 -16.90 -13.43 -4.15
C TYR A 183 -17.91 -13.08 -3.06
N PRO A 184 -17.72 -12.00 -2.30
CA PRO A 184 -18.74 -11.52 -1.38
C PRO A 184 -20.11 -11.38 -2.04
N HIS A 185 -21.08 -12.15 -1.55
CA HIS A 185 -22.43 -12.23 -2.13
C HIS A 185 -23.50 -12.21 -1.03
N PRO A 186 -24.04 -11.04 -0.67
CA PRO A 186 -24.97 -10.90 0.45
C PRO A 186 -26.27 -11.69 0.32
N TRP A 187 -26.73 -11.97 -0.89
CA TRP A 187 -27.98 -12.72 -1.08
C TRP A 187 -27.81 -14.23 -0.86
N LEU A 188 -26.64 -14.77 -1.20
CA LEU A 188 -26.34 -16.20 -1.00
C LEU A 188 -25.75 -16.46 0.40
N MET A 189 -25.11 -15.47 1.01
CA MET A 189 -24.52 -15.55 2.36
C MET A 189 -24.89 -14.30 3.17
N PRO A 190 -26.20 -14.10 3.50
CA PRO A 190 -26.69 -12.86 4.13
C PRO A 190 -26.14 -12.62 5.54
N ASP A 191 -25.83 -13.70 6.29
CA ASP A 191 -25.29 -13.63 7.65
C ASP A 191 -23.77 -13.46 7.67
N PHE A 192 -23.13 -13.51 6.49
CA PHE A 192 -21.68 -13.41 6.38
C PHE A 192 -21.22 -12.13 5.65
N TRP A 193 -21.80 -11.83 4.49
CA TRP A 193 -21.43 -10.69 3.67
C TRP A 193 -22.45 -9.56 3.73
N GLN A 194 -22.00 -8.33 3.99
CA GLN A 194 -22.86 -7.14 3.98
C GLN A 194 -22.91 -6.49 2.59
N PHE A 195 -21.83 -6.57 1.81
CA PHE A 195 -21.71 -5.89 0.53
C PHE A 195 -21.20 -6.84 -0.56
N PRO A 196 -21.73 -6.73 -1.81
CA PRO A 196 -21.15 -7.43 -2.94
C PRO A 196 -19.88 -6.71 -3.41
N THR A 197 -18.79 -7.44 -3.60
CA THR A 197 -17.53 -6.92 -4.13
C THR A 197 -16.91 -7.92 -5.10
N VAL A 198 -16.31 -7.44 -6.19
CA VAL A 198 -15.71 -8.28 -7.23
C VAL A 198 -14.34 -7.81 -7.71
N SER A 199 -13.73 -6.78 -7.11
CA SER A 199 -12.46 -6.16 -7.52
C SER A 199 -12.48 -5.60 -8.95
N MET A 200 -13.58 -4.95 -9.35
CA MET A 200 -13.79 -4.37 -10.67
C MET A 200 -14.27 -2.91 -10.60
N GLY A 201 -13.76 -2.15 -9.62
CA GLY A 201 -13.93 -0.72 -9.51
C GLY A 201 -15.15 -0.22 -8.75
N LEU A 202 -16.14 -1.06 -8.43
CA LEU A 202 -17.37 -0.63 -7.77
C LEU A 202 -17.24 -0.46 -6.25
N SER A 203 -16.40 -1.27 -5.60
CA SER A 203 -16.23 -1.21 -4.15
C SER A 203 -15.75 0.17 -3.66
N PRO A 204 -14.78 0.83 -4.30
CA PRO A 204 -14.34 2.16 -3.90
C PRO A 204 -15.43 3.22 -3.94
N ILE A 205 -16.20 3.29 -5.03
CA ILE A 205 -17.28 4.27 -5.17
C ILE A 205 -18.41 3.98 -4.18
N MET A 206 -18.75 2.71 -3.96
CA MET A 206 -19.75 2.31 -2.96
C MET A 206 -19.30 2.72 -1.54
N ALA A 207 -18.03 2.53 -1.19
CA ALA A 207 -17.48 2.92 0.09
C ALA A 207 -17.53 4.45 0.31
N ILE A 208 -17.27 5.26 -0.73
CA ILE A 208 -17.40 6.71 -0.67
C ILE A 208 -18.85 7.09 -0.35
N TYR A 209 -19.82 6.53 -1.08
CA TYR A 209 -21.23 6.82 -0.83
C TYR A 209 -21.72 6.28 0.51
N GLN A 210 -21.20 5.16 0.98
CA GLN A 210 -21.50 4.65 2.33
C GLN A 210 -20.99 5.60 3.41
N ALA A 211 -19.73 6.04 3.31
CA ALA A 211 -19.16 7.00 4.26
C ALA A 211 -19.94 8.32 4.28
N ARG A 212 -20.31 8.81 3.09
CA ARG A 212 -21.15 10.00 2.91
C ARG A 212 -22.53 9.81 3.53
N PHE A 213 -23.18 8.67 3.31
CA PHE A 213 -24.50 8.39 3.85
C PHE A 213 -24.47 8.27 5.37
N ASN A 214 -23.41 7.69 5.96
CA ASN A 214 -23.23 7.66 7.40
C ASN A 214 -23.21 9.08 7.99
N ARG A 215 -22.41 10.00 7.40
CA ARG A 215 -22.38 11.41 7.81
C ARG A 215 -23.74 12.10 7.65
N TYR A 216 -24.43 11.84 6.53
CA TYR A 216 -25.79 12.38 6.33
C TYR A 216 -26.74 11.94 7.44
N LEU A 217 -26.73 10.68 7.86
CA LEU A 217 -27.58 10.19 8.94
C LEU A 217 -27.26 10.86 10.29
N GLU A 218 -25.98 11.05 10.57
CA GLU A 218 -25.50 11.76 11.75
C GLU A 218 -25.94 13.24 11.75
N ASP A 219 -25.71 13.94 10.66
CA ASP A 219 -26.07 15.35 10.49
C ASP A 219 -27.59 15.60 10.55
N ARG A 220 -28.38 14.60 10.15
CA ARG A 220 -29.84 14.63 10.26
C ARG A 220 -30.37 14.21 11.63
N GLY A 221 -29.50 13.79 12.55
CA GLY A 221 -29.90 13.27 13.86
C GLY A 221 -30.64 11.92 13.80
N LEU A 222 -30.56 11.22 12.66
CA LEU A 222 -31.15 9.88 12.48
C LEU A 222 -30.24 8.78 13.02
N LYS A 223 -28.98 9.09 13.22
CA LYS A 223 -27.96 8.25 13.79
C LYS A 223 -27.15 9.05 14.81
N LYS A 224 -26.72 8.43 15.88
CA LYS A 224 -25.80 9.08 16.82
C LYS A 224 -24.44 9.29 16.15
N PRO A 225 -23.74 10.40 16.42
CA PRO A 225 -22.36 10.56 15.98
C PRO A 225 -21.49 9.39 16.41
N SER A 226 -20.70 8.88 15.48
CA SER A 226 -19.88 7.69 15.70
C SER A 226 -18.49 7.91 15.08
N ASP A 227 -17.48 7.27 15.69
CA ASP A 227 -16.12 7.19 15.15
C ASP A 227 -15.89 5.93 14.29
N ALA A 228 -16.97 5.21 13.95
CA ALA A 228 -16.94 4.07 13.04
C ALA A 228 -16.45 4.49 11.65
N ARG A 229 -15.63 3.64 11.06
CA ARG A 229 -14.95 3.89 9.79
C ARG A 229 -15.48 3.00 8.69
N VAL A 230 -15.39 3.49 7.47
CA VAL A 230 -15.62 2.72 6.25
C VAL A 230 -14.25 2.42 5.62
N TRP A 231 -13.94 1.16 5.47
CA TRP A 231 -12.71 0.66 4.89
C TRP A 231 -13.00 0.07 3.51
N ALA A 232 -12.17 0.39 2.51
CA ALA A 232 -12.23 -0.26 1.20
C ALA A 232 -10.85 -0.80 0.84
N PHE A 233 -10.79 -2.11 0.58
CA PHE A 233 -9.61 -2.80 0.09
C PHE A 233 -9.73 -2.98 -1.41
N LEU A 234 -8.74 -2.50 -2.14
CA LEU A 234 -8.73 -2.53 -3.61
C LEU A 234 -7.33 -2.88 -4.14
N GLY A 235 -7.29 -3.42 -5.35
CA GLY A 235 -6.05 -3.68 -6.07
C GLY A 235 -5.60 -2.48 -6.88
N ASP A 236 -4.30 -2.40 -7.16
CA ASP A 236 -3.73 -1.39 -8.06
C ASP A 236 -4.27 -1.52 -9.50
N GLY A 237 -4.43 -2.75 -10.02
CA GLY A 237 -5.05 -2.99 -11.31
C GLY A 237 -6.54 -2.62 -11.37
N GLU A 238 -7.25 -2.68 -10.24
CA GLU A 238 -8.64 -2.25 -10.14
C GLU A 238 -8.81 -0.74 -10.34
N THR A 239 -7.75 0.04 -10.12
CA THR A 239 -7.79 1.49 -10.32
C THR A 239 -7.83 1.93 -11.79
N ASP A 240 -7.64 1.01 -12.73
CA ASP A 240 -7.85 1.27 -14.16
C ASP A 240 -9.36 1.38 -14.51
N GLU A 241 -10.23 0.86 -13.65
CA GLU A 241 -11.67 1.02 -13.82
C GLU A 241 -12.07 2.47 -13.49
N PRO A 242 -12.80 3.16 -14.39
CA PRO A 242 -13.18 4.57 -14.19
C PRO A 242 -13.93 4.83 -12.89
N GLU A 243 -14.73 3.87 -12.45
CA GLU A 243 -15.55 3.96 -11.24
C GLU A 243 -14.69 4.04 -9.98
N THR A 244 -13.52 3.41 -9.96
CA THR A 244 -12.62 3.42 -8.80
C THR A 244 -12.20 4.83 -8.43
N LEU A 245 -11.88 5.67 -9.42
CA LEU A 245 -11.39 7.02 -9.23
C LEU A 245 -12.48 8.09 -9.39
N GLY A 246 -13.66 7.69 -9.87
CA GLY A 246 -14.72 8.62 -10.30
C GLY A 246 -15.25 9.54 -9.21
N ALA A 247 -15.21 9.14 -7.94
CA ALA A 247 -15.76 9.89 -6.82
C ALA A 247 -14.72 10.33 -5.77
N ILE A 248 -13.43 10.15 -6.01
CA ILE A 248 -12.39 10.48 -5.00
C ILE A 248 -12.36 11.96 -4.64
N THR A 249 -12.64 12.86 -5.58
CA THR A 249 -12.76 14.30 -5.34
C THR A 249 -14.01 14.67 -4.52
N LEU A 250 -15.07 13.87 -4.62
CA LEU A 250 -16.27 14.04 -3.79
C LEU A 250 -15.95 13.77 -2.32
N ALA A 251 -15.23 12.68 -2.04
CA ALA A 251 -14.85 12.32 -0.67
C ALA A 251 -14.05 13.43 0.02
N SER A 252 -13.07 13.99 -0.68
CA SER A 252 -12.25 15.10 -0.19
C SER A 252 -13.07 16.39 0.01
N ARG A 253 -13.93 16.75 -0.96
CA ARG A 253 -14.76 17.95 -0.88
C ARG A 253 -15.76 17.92 0.27
N GLU A 254 -16.28 16.74 0.59
CA GLU A 254 -17.23 16.53 1.70
C GLU A 254 -16.54 16.15 3.01
N HIS A 255 -15.20 16.20 3.04
CA HIS A 255 -14.39 15.93 4.25
C HIS A 255 -14.73 14.59 4.91
N LEU A 256 -14.83 13.52 4.11
CA LEU A 256 -15.16 12.18 4.61
C LEU A 256 -13.95 11.56 5.35
N ASP A 257 -13.69 12.05 6.56
CA ASP A 257 -12.60 11.60 7.45
C ASP A 257 -12.85 10.22 8.08
N ASN A 258 -14.05 9.68 7.90
CA ASN A 258 -14.45 8.32 8.27
C ASN A 258 -14.18 7.28 7.18
N LEU A 259 -13.52 7.64 6.07
CA LEU A 259 -13.24 6.75 4.93
C LEU A 259 -11.74 6.45 4.82
N ILE A 260 -11.40 5.18 4.64
CA ILE A 260 -10.03 4.71 4.45
C ILE A 260 -9.97 3.75 3.27
N PHE A 261 -9.10 4.06 2.29
CA PHE A 261 -8.75 3.13 1.23
C PHE A 261 -7.41 2.44 1.53
N VAL A 262 -7.37 1.13 1.34
CA VAL A 262 -6.16 0.32 1.41
C VAL A 262 -5.89 -0.27 0.04
N VAL A 263 -4.91 0.28 -0.67
CA VAL A 263 -4.56 -0.16 -2.02
C VAL A 263 -3.45 -1.19 -1.96
N ASN A 264 -3.75 -2.43 -2.36
CA ASN A 264 -2.76 -3.50 -2.48
C ASN A 264 -2.05 -3.37 -3.83
N CYS A 265 -0.86 -2.76 -3.81
CA CYS A 265 -0.02 -2.58 -4.99
C CYS A 265 0.91 -3.79 -5.17
N ASN A 266 0.37 -4.89 -5.70
CA ASN A 266 1.16 -6.07 -6.03
C ASN A 266 1.74 -6.04 -7.45
N LEU A 267 1.50 -4.96 -8.20
CA LEU A 267 1.99 -4.68 -9.55
C LEU A 267 1.48 -5.65 -10.63
N GLN A 268 0.47 -6.48 -10.31
CA GLN A 268 -0.03 -7.55 -11.19
C GLN A 268 -1.52 -7.42 -11.47
N ARG A 269 -1.91 -7.77 -12.71
CA ARG A 269 -3.29 -8.13 -13.08
C ARG A 269 -3.32 -9.59 -13.51
N LEU A 270 -4.51 -10.06 -13.94
CA LEU A 270 -4.71 -11.44 -14.40
C LEU A 270 -3.87 -11.77 -15.63
N ASP A 271 -3.67 -10.81 -16.51
CA ASP A 271 -3.04 -10.97 -17.83
C ASP A 271 -1.62 -10.39 -17.92
N GLY A 272 -1.09 -9.83 -16.84
CA GLY A 272 0.26 -9.27 -16.82
C GLY A 272 0.48 -8.14 -15.82
N PRO A 273 1.53 -7.34 -15.99
CA PRO A 273 1.83 -6.22 -15.11
C PRO A 273 0.80 -5.08 -15.24
N VAL A 274 0.51 -4.40 -14.14
CA VAL A 274 -0.36 -3.21 -14.16
C VAL A 274 0.32 -2.10 -14.97
N ARG A 275 1.61 -1.85 -14.73
CA ARG A 275 2.45 -0.92 -15.49
C ARG A 275 3.80 -1.57 -15.76
N GLY A 276 4.10 -1.93 -17.01
CA GLY A 276 5.40 -2.54 -17.36
C GLY A 276 6.54 -1.52 -17.31
N ASN A 277 6.32 -0.34 -17.87
CA ASN A 277 7.28 0.77 -18.01
C ASN A 277 6.81 2.05 -17.30
N GLY A 278 6.08 1.91 -16.22
CA GLY A 278 5.62 2.99 -15.34
C GLY A 278 5.82 2.63 -13.88
N LYS A 279 5.19 3.41 -13.02
CA LYS A 279 5.18 3.22 -11.55
C LYS A 279 3.79 3.51 -11.03
N ILE A 280 2.98 2.46 -10.87
CA ILE A 280 1.57 2.59 -10.46
C ILE A 280 1.44 3.27 -9.09
N ILE A 281 2.34 2.98 -8.13
CA ILE A 281 2.30 3.59 -6.79
C ILE A 281 2.46 5.12 -6.90
N GLN A 282 3.37 5.59 -7.75
CA GLN A 282 3.59 7.02 -7.96
C GLN A 282 2.43 7.68 -8.71
N GLU A 283 1.85 6.97 -9.67
CA GLU A 283 0.67 7.42 -10.41
C GLU A 283 -0.52 7.60 -9.44
N LEU A 284 -0.80 6.59 -8.62
CA LEU A 284 -1.89 6.65 -7.63
C LEU A 284 -1.63 7.70 -6.54
N GLU A 285 -0.40 7.81 -6.04
CA GLU A 285 -0.07 8.88 -5.09
C GLU A 285 -0.40 10.26 -5.66
N ALA A 286 -0.01 10.53 -6.92
CA ALA A 286 -0.29 11.81 -7.57
C ALA A 286 -1.80 12.07 -7.71
N ILE A 287 -2.56 11.05 -8.11
CA ILE A 287 -4.02 11.13 -8.29
C ILE A 287 -4.71 11.43 -6.95
N PHE A 288 -4.43 10.65 -5.92
CA PHE A 288 -5.09 10.81 -4.61
C PHE A 288 -4.67 12.11 -3.92
N ARG A 289 -3.39 12.51 -3.96
CA ARG A 289 -2.93 13.80 -3.45
C ARG A 289 -3.55 14.97 -4.20
N GLY A 290 -3.62 14.88 -5.54
CA GLY A 290 -4.29 15.88 -6.37
C GLY A 290 -5.78 16.03 -6.07
N ALA A 291 -6.42 14.94 -5.66
CA ALA A 291 -7.81 14.94 -5.21
C ALA A 291 -8.00 15.40 -3.74
N GLY A 292 -6.92 15.71 -3.01
CA GLY A 292 -6.97 16.21 -1.63
C GLY A 292 -6.95 15.14 -0.54
N TRP A 293 -6.59 13.91 -0.86
CA TRP A 293 -6.47 12.83 0.12
C TRP A 293 -5.13 12.88 0.87
N ASN A 294 -5.14 12.40 2.10
CA ASN A 294 -3.91 12.07 2.82
C ASN A 294 -3.41 10.70 2.36
N VAL A 295 -2.21 10.65 1.78
CA VAL A 295 -1.64 9.43 1.22
C VAL A 295 -0.45 8.97 2.03
N ILE A 296 -0.49 7.72 2.49
CA ILE A 296 0.59 7.05 3.19
C ILE A 296 1.08 5.90 2.31
N LYS A 297 2.35 5.94 1.92
CA LYS A 297 3.02 4.85 1.21
C LYS A 297 3.73 3.93 2.18
N VAL A 298 3.54 2.63 2.00
CA VAL A 298 4.29 1.57 2.67
C VAL A 298 4.82 0.66 1.57
N ILE A 299 6.11 0.78 1.26
CA ILE A 299 6.74 0.11 0.11
C ILE A 299 7.78 -0.90 0.60
N TRP A 300 8.67 -0.46 1.50
CA TRP A 300 9.84 -1.20 1.91
C TRP A 300 9.67 -1.82 3.28
N GLY A 301 10.02 -3.10 3.39
CA GLY A 301 10.04 -3.80 4.67
C GLY A 301 11.28 -3.44 5.52
N SER A 302 11.29 -3.91 6.75
CA SER A 302 12.35 -3.61 7.74
C SER A 302 13.75 -4.09 7.32
N ASN A 303 13.86 -5.03 6.39
CA ASN A 303 15.16 -5.45 5.87
C ASN A 303 15.89 -4.34 5.09
N TRP A 304 15.15 -3.36 4.57
CA TRP A 304 15.70 -2.19 3.88
C TRP A 304 16.16 -1.08 4.82
N ASP A 305 15.69 -1.06 6.08
CA ASP A 305 15.97 0.01 7.03
C ASP A 305 17.47 0.29 7.23
N PRO A 306 18.36 -0.73 7.40
CA PRO A 306 19.78 -0.50 7.55
C PRO A 306 20.46 0.11 6.31
N LEU A 307 19.92 -0.16 5.12
CA LEU A 307 20.43 0.42 3.87
C LEU A 307 19.94 1.86 3.69
N LEU A 308 18.68 2.13 3.99
CA LEU A 308 18.11 3.48 3.95
C LEU A 308 18.77 4.39 4.99
N GLU A 309 19.13 3.88 6.16
CA GLU A 309 19.88 4.63 7.18
C GLU A 309 21.28 5.04 6.70
N LYS A 310 21.94 4.19 5.90
CA LYS A 310 23.26 4.47 5.30
C LYS A 310 23.17 5.45 4.13
N ASP A 311 22.00 5.65 3.54
CA ASP A 311 21.77 6.46 2.33
C ASP A 311 21.78 7.97 2.62
N LYS A 312 22.92 8.51 3.07
CA LYS A 312 23.05 9.93 3.41
C LYS A 312 22.94 10.84 2.18
N ASP A 313 23.39 10.35 1.01
CA ASP A 313 23.41 11.11 -0.24
C ASP A 313 22.12 10.93 -1.07
N GLY A 314 21.16 10.11 -0.60
CA GLY A 314 19.90 9.82 -1.29
C GLY A 314 20.07 9.01 -2.59
N ILE A 315 21.21 8.36 -2.80
CA ILE A 315 21.49 7.59 -4.02
C ILE A 315 20.64 6.33 -4.10
N LEU A 316 20.39 5.67 -2.96
CA LEU A 316 19.52 4.51 -2.88
C LEU A 316 18.06 4.91 -3.13
N ALA A 317 17.58 5.96 -2.46
CA ALA A 317 16.24 6.50 -2.67
C ALA A 317 16.03 6.94 -4.13
N LYS A 318 17.07 7.51 -4.77
CA LYS A 318 17.06 7.83 -6.19
C LYS A 318 16.96 6.56 -7.05
N ARG A 319 17.76 5.54 -6.79
CA ARG A 319 17.70 4.25 -7.51
C ARG A 319 16.32 3.59 -7.37
N MET A 320 15.75 3.60 -6.16
CA MET A 320 14.40 3.13 -5.90
C MET A 320 13.35 3.91 -6.72
N THR A 321 13.58 5.21 -6.90
CA THR A 321 12.69 6.06 -7.71
C THR A 321 12.88 5.80 -9.21
N ASP A 322 14.08 5.53 -9.68
CA ASP A 322 14.40 5.34 -11.11
C ASP A 322 13.97 3.95 -11.63
N ALA A 323 13.97 2.91 -10.79
CA ALA A 323 13.55 1.56 -11.19
C ALA A 323 12.04 1.52 -11.47
N LEU A 324 11.64 0.82 -12.51
CA LEU A 324 10.25 0.70 -12.96
C LEU A 324 9.54 -0.53 -12.34
N ASP A 325 8.22 -0.57 -12.43
CA ASP A 325 7.43 -1.69 -11.91
C ASP A 325 7.83 -3.03 -12.53
N GLY A 326 8.15 -3.04 -13.83
CA GLY A 326 8.65 -4.23 -14.51
C GLY A 326 10.01 -4.70 -13.99
N ASP A 327 10.89 -3.76 -13.56
CA ASP A 327 12.15 -4.11 -12.90
C ASP A 327 11.91 -4.75 -11.54
N TYR A 328 11.01 -4.18 -10.73
CA TYR A 328 10.67 -4.72 -9.41
C TYR A 328 10.04 -6.11 -9.50
N GLN A 329 9.16 -6.35 -10.47
CA GLN A 329 8.62 -7.69 -10.72
C GLN A 329 9.73 -8.69 -11.04
N LYS A 330 10.74 -8.28 -11.79
CA LYS A 330 11.88 -9.12 -12.11
C LYS A 330 12.77 -9.36 -10.89
N TYR A 331 13.05 -8.32 -10.08
CA TYR A 331 13.84 -8.46 -8.86
C TYR A 331 13.18 -9.37 -7.83
N SER A 332 11.87 -9.37 -7.72
CA SER A 332 11.13 -10.21 -6.75
C SER A 332 11.30 -11.73 -6.97
N VAL A 333 11.75 -12.15 -8.17
CA VAL A 333 11.95 -13.56 -8.53
C VAL A 333 13.39 -13.86 -8.95
N ALA A 334 14.26 -12.86 -9.01
CA ALA A 334 15.64 -13.00 -9.46
C ALA A 334 16.56 -13.54 -8.35
N SER A 335 17.75 -14.02 -8.76
CA SER A 335 18.81 -14.35 -7.82
C SER A 335 19.40 -13.11 -7.15
N GLY A 336 19.99 -13.29 -5.97
CA GLY A 336 20.71 -12.20 -5.28
C GLY A 336 21.86 -11.63 -6.12
N GLU A 337 22.58 -12.47 -6.88
CA GLU A 337 23.59 -12.05 -7.85
C GLU A 337 23.01 -11.09 -8.89
N TYR A 338 21.84 -11.44 -9.45
CA TYR A 338 21.16 -10.57 -10.41
C TYR A 338 20.77 -9.22 -9.80
N ILE A 339 20.22 -9.23 -8.55
CA ILE A 339 19.86 -8.01 -7.82
C ILE A 339 21.11 -7.16 -7.56
N ARG A 340 22.21 -7.77 -7.16
CA ARG A 340 23.51 -7.10 -6.94
C ARG A 340 23.98 -6.39 -8.19
N ASP A 341 23.92 -7.04 -9.33
CA ASP A 341 24.47 -6.50 -10.58
C ASP A 341 23.52 -5.49 -11.25
N HIS A 342 22.23 -5.69 -11.19
CA HIS A 342 21.27 -4.89 -11.96
C HIS A 342 20.55 -3.82 -11.14
N PHE A 343 20.34 -4.03 -9.84
CA PHE A 343 19.79 -2.99 -8.98
C PHE A 343 20.91 -2.15 -8.35
N PHE A 344 21.82 -2.79 -7.63
CA PHE A 344 22.90 -2.09 -6.92
C PHE A 344 24.11 -1.79 -7.83
N GLY A 345 24.33 -2.55 -8.89
CA GLY A 345 25.46 -2.38 -9.81
C GLY A 345 25.39 -1.16 -10.72
N THR A 346 24.30 -0.42 -10.69
CA THR A 346 24.11 0.79 -11.50
C THR A 346 24.97 1.98 -11.04
N ASP A 347 25.42 1.97 -9.79
CA ASP A 347 26.34 2.97 -9.24
C ASP A 347 27.35 2.29 -8.28
N PRO A 348 28.65 2.64 -8.36
CA PRO A 348 29.66 2.06 -7.45
C PRO A 348 29.35 2.25 -5.97
N ARG A 349 28.72 3.35 -5.57
CA ARG A 349 28.34 3.63 -4.17
C ARG A 349 27.25 2.68 -3.68
N LEU A 350 26.27 2.35 -4.54
CA LEU A 350 25.23 1.34 -4.23
C LEU A 350 25.86 -0.05 -4.08
N ARG A 351 26.81 -0.39 -4.94
CA ARG A 351 27.54 -1.67 -4.87
C ARG A 351 28.36 -1.78 -3.58
N GLU A 352 29.03 -0.70 -3.18
CA GLU A 352 29.76 -0.63 -1.90
C GLU A 352 28.82 -0.77 -0.68
N MET A 353 27.61 -0.21 -0.75
CA MET A 353 26.62 -0.27 0.33
C MET A 353 26.19 -1.72 0.69
N VAL A 354 26.25 -2.63 -0.28
CA VAL A 354 25.82 -4.04 -0.15
C VAL A 354 26.97 -5.05 -0.26
N LYS A 355 28.22 -4.59 -0.20
CA LYS A 355 29.39 -5.47 -0.40
C LYS A 355 29.46 -6.64 0.58
N ASP A 356 29.03 -6.42 1.82
CA ASP A 356 29.08 -7.38 2.91
C ASP A 356 27.81 -8.26 2.99
N LEU A 357 26.80 -8.03 2.16
CA LEU A 357 25.60 -8.84 2.11
C LEU A 357 25.78 -10.03 1.16
N SER A 358 25.32 -11.20 1.59
CA SER A 358 25.27 -12.37 0.71
C SER A 358 24.14 -12.24 -0.32
N ASP A 359 24.17 -13.08 -1.36
CA ASP A 359 23.07 -13.12 -2.34
C ASP A 359 21.75 -13.58 -1.70
N THR A 360 21.82 -14.44 -0.68
CA THR A 360 20.65 -14.83 0.09
C THR A 360 20.07 -13.65 0.89
N ASP A 361 20.92 -12.76 1.39
CA ASP A 361 20.44 -11.55 2.09
C ASP A 361 19.79 -10.56 1.13
N LEU A 362 20.35 -10.39 -0.07
CA LEU A 362 19.75 -9.56 -1.12
C LEU A 362 18.39 -10.08 -1.60
N GLN A 363 18.18 -11.40 -1.60
CA GLN A 363 16.88 -11.99 -1.92
C GLN A 363 15.82 -11.79 -0.85
N LYS A 364 16.22 -11.45 0.37
CA LYS A 364 15.30 -11.17 1.48
C LYS A 364 14.90 -9.71 1.61
N LEU A 365 15.56 -8.83 0.85
CA LEU A 365 15.18 -7.42 0.74
C LEU A 365 13.84 -7.27 0.03
#